data_02f616ad4bc895a515bb40253f810fe7
#
_entry.id   02f616ad4bc895a515bb40253f810fe7
#
_cell.length_a   1.000
_cell.length_b   1.000
_cell.length_c   1.000
_cell.angle_alpha   90.00
_cell.angle_beta   90.00
_cell.angle_gamma   90.00
#
_symmetry.space_group_name_H-M   'P 1'
#
loop_
_entity.id
_entity.type
_entity.pdbx_description
1 polymer ?
#
loop_
_entity_poly.entity_id
_entity_poly.type
_entity_poly.pdbx_seq_one_letter_code
_entity_poly.pdbx_strand_id
1 'polypeptide(L)'
;ITAGVTADPRYTRMTVVLYCSDEMILEQIKKQLAKLVDVRDIKELKPDESVRRELMLVKIRVNENERRNVIAISDVFRGRIVDVGQESLIVELTGNQSKLEGFLNLVQGYEILELARTGVTGLSRGVHDVRYLD
;
A
#
# COMPACT_ATOMS: atom_id res chain seq x y z
N ILE A 1 -4.13 -7.96 -2.03
CA ILE A 1 -5.38 -7.53 -2.69
C ILE A 1 -6.01 -6.43 -1.88
N THR A 2 -6.42 -5.37 -2.55
CA THR A 2 -7.13 -4.24 -1.96
C THR A 2 -8.45 -4.07 -2.71
N ALA A 3 -9.54 -3.89 -1.98
CA ALA A 3 -10.85 -3.69 -2.58
C ALA A 3 -11.52 -2.47 -1.95
N GLY A 4 -12.24 -1.71 -2.74
CA GLY A 4 -12.93 -0.54 -2.25
C GLY A 4 -13.98 -0.02 -3.22
N VAL A 5 -14.81 0.88 -2.72
CA VAL A 5 -15.83 1.54 -3.54
C VAL A 5 -15.17 2.48 -4.56
N THR A 6 -15.87 2.70 -5.66
CA THR A 6 -15.46 3.67 -6.67
C THR A 6 -16.37 4.92 -6.59
N ALA A 7 -16.06 5.91 -7.40
CA ALA A 7 -16.92 7.08 -7.53
C ALA A 7 -18.33 6.71 -8.03
N ASP A 8 -18.43 5.61 -8.78
CA ASP A 8 -19.72 5.05 -9.22
C ASP A 8 -20.06 3.87 -8.29
N PRO A 9 -21.13 3.96 -7.48
CA PRO A 9 -21.46 2.94 -6.49
C PRO A 9 -21.84 1.57 -7.08
N ARG A 10 -22.03 1.48 -8.40
CA ARG A 10 -22.30 0.21 -9.07
C ARG A 10 -21.06 -0.67 -9.22
N TYR A 11 -19.88 -0.10 -9.03
CA TYR A 11 -18.61 -0.81 -9.26
C TYR A 11 -17.72 -0.79 -8.03
N THR A 12 -17.04 -1.91 -7.82
CA THR A 12 -15.98 -2.05 -6.84
C THR A 12 -14.64 -2.12 -7.57
N ARG A 13 -13.64 -1.42 -7.06
CA ARG A 13 -12.29 -1.49 -7.60
C ARG A 13 -11.46 -2.44 -6.74
N MET A 14 -10.82 -3.38 -7.39
CA MET A 14 -9.87 -4.29 -6.74
C MET A 14 -8.49 -4.07 -7.33
N THR A 15 -7.50 -3.93 -6.46
CA THR A 15 -6.11 -3.85 -6.87
C THR A 15 -5.40 -5.12 -6.44
N VAL A 16 -4.77 -5.79 -7.39
CA VAL A 16 -4.04 -7.04 -7.16
C VAL A 16 -2.59 -6.81 -7.52
N VAL A 17 -1.69 -7.09 -6.57
CA VAL A 17 -0.25 -7.02 -6.80
C VAL A 17 0.25 -8.41 -7.14
N LEU A 18 0.96 -8.52 -8.26
CA LEU A 18 1.53 -9.78 -8.73
C LEU A 18 3.05 -9.63 -8.83
N TYR A 19 3.75 -10.65 -8.37
CA TYR A 19 5.20 -10.76 -8.51
C TYR A 19 5.46 -11.72 -9.67
N CYS A 20 5.49 -11.14 -10.87
CA CYS A 20 5.57 -11.90 -12.10
C CYS A 20 6.71 -11.32 -12.96
N SER A 21 7.66 -12.17 -13.35
CA SER A 21 8.79 -11.77 -14.18
C SER A 21 8.55 -11.97 -15.67
N ASP A 22 7.43 -12.62 -16.04
CA ASP A 22 7.10 -12.98 -17.41
C ASP A 22 5.79 -12.31 -17.83
N GLU A 23 5.87 -11.48 -18.87
CA GLU A 23 4.69 -10.79 -19.42
C GLU A 23 3.64 -11.76 -19.96
N MET A 24 4.06 -12.92 -20.45
CA MET A 24 3.13 -13.95 -20.94
C MET A 24 2.24 -14.48 -19.81
N ILE A 25 2.81 -14.66 -18.62
CA ILE A 25 2.07 -15.09 -17.43
C ILE A 25 1.07 -14.01 -17.04
N LEU A 26 1.49 -12.74 -17.03
CA LEU A 26 0.62 -11.63 -16.73
C LEU A 26 -0.56 -11.55 -17.69
N GLU A 27 -0.32 -11.69 -18.99
CA GLU A 27 -1.38 -11.68 -19.99
C GLU A 27 -2.36 -12.85 -19.79
N GLN A 28 -1.86 -14.03 -19.45
CA GLN A 28 -2.72 -15.18 -19.14
C GLN A 28 -3.60 -14.92 -17.92
N ILE A 29 -3.04 -14.34 -16.86
CA ILE A 29 -3.80 -14.00 -15.65
C ILE A 29 -4.90 -12.99 -15.98
N LYS A 30 -4.57 -11.96 -16.75
CA LYS A 30 -5.56 -10.96 -17.19
C LYS A 30 -6.69 -11.59 -17.98
N LYS A 31 -6.37 -12.48 -18.90
CA LYS A 31 -7.37 -13.19 -19.71
C LYS A 31 -8.27 -14.08 -18.86
N GLN A 32 -7.70 -14.79 -17.89
CA GLN A 32 -8.49 -15.64 -16.98
C GLN A 32 -9.44 -14.82 -16.12
N LEU A 33 -8.97 -13.71 -15.58
CA LEU A 33 -9.80 -12.81 -14.77
C LEU A 33 -10.92 -12.16 -15.60
N ALA A 34 -10.62 -11.81 -16.86
CA ALA A 34 -11.61 -11.19 -17.75
C ALA A 34 -12.77 -12.12 -18.10
N LYS A 35 -12.61 -13.44 -17.94
CA LYS A 35 -13.66 -14.43 -18.17
C LYS A 35 -14.71 -14.46 -17.06
N LEU A 36 -14.41 -13.90 -15.89
CA LEU A 36 -15.35 -13.88 -14.78
C LEU A 36 -16.50 -12.91 -15.09
N VAL A 37 -17.73 -13.35 -14.85
CA VAL A 37 -18.94 -12.58 -15.19
C VAL A 37 -18.96 -11.21 -14.54
N ASP A 38 -18.48 -11.12 -13.29
CA ASP A 38 -18.54 -9.89 -12.50
C ASP A 38 -17.38 -8.92 -12.78
N VAL A 39 -16.39 -9.34 -13.58
CA VAL A 39 -15.28 -8.47 -13.95
C VAL A 39 -15.68 -7.62 -15.15
N ARG A 40 -15.75 -6.30 -14.91
CA ARG A 40 -16.13 -5.33 -15.94
C ARG A 40 -14.96 -4.95 -16.80
N ASP A 41 -13.81 -4.68 -16.19
CA ASP A 41 -12.61 -4.29 -16.91
C ASP A 41 -11.36 -4.55 -16.08
N ILE A 42 -10.22 -4.66 -16.77
CA ILE A 42 -8.91 -4.91 -16.15
C ILE A 42 -7.90 -3.96 -16.77
N LYS A 43 -7.10 -3.33 -15.94
CA LYS A 43 -6.01 -2.46 -16.38
C LYS A 43 -4.74 -2.77 -15.60
N GLU A 44 -3.63 -2.89 -16.32
CA GLU A 44 -2.32 -2.97 -15.73
C GLU A 44 -1.83 -1.57 -15.35
N LEU A 45 -1.37 -1.41 -14.11
CA LEU A 45 -0.75 -0.15 -13.65
C LEU A 45 0.76 -0.29 -13.68
N LYS A 46 1.38 0.36 -14.65
CA LYS A 46 2.85 0.37 -14.78
C LYS A 46 3.45 1.36 -13.78
N PRO A 47 4.61 1.04 -13.19
CA PRO A 47 5.19 1.87 -12.12
C PRO A 47 5.41 3.33 -12.47
N ASP A 48 5.88 3.61 -13.69
CA ASP A 48 6.20 4.96 -14.17
C ASP A 48 4.98 5.73 -14.69
N GLU A 49 3.87 5.04 -14.94
CA GLU A 49 2.64 5.61 -15.49
C GLU A 49 1.49 5.63 -14.48
N SER A 50 1.77 5.34 -13.23
CA SER A 50 0.75 5.25 -12.20
C SER A 50 1.24 5.82 -10.88
N VAL A 51 0.29 6.15 -10.02
CA VAL A 51 0.54 6.49 -8.61
C VAL A 51 0.01 5.35 -7.78
N ARG A 52 0.89 4.74 -6.97
CA ARG A 52 0.56 3.61 -6.10
C ARG A 52 0.94 3.94 -4.67
N ARG A 53 0.06 3.63 -3.74
CA ARG A 53 0.25 3.92 -2.32
C ARG A 53 -0.28 2.78 -1.48
N GLU A 54 0.30 2.64 -0.31
CA GLU A 54 -0.14 1.73 0.73
C GLU A 54 -0.09 2.46 2.06
N LEU A 55 -1.06 2.23 2.92
CA LEU A 55 -1.07 2.73 4.30
C LEU A 55 -0.57 1.62 5.23
N MET A 56 0.32 1.99 6.15
CA MET A 56 0.83 1.09 7.17
C MET A 56 0.70 1.73 8.55
N LEU A 57 0.25 0.94 9.51
CA LEU A 57 0.22 1.32 10.92
C LEU A 57 1.17 0.38 11.67
N VAL A 58 2.11 0.95 12.41
CA VAL A 58 3.10 0.17 13.16
C VAL A 58 3.07 0.59 14.62
N LYS A 59 2.79 -0.37 15.50
CA LYS A 59 2.86 -0.16 16.95
C LYS A 59 4.19 -0.68 17.45
N ILE A 60 4.97 0.17 18.08
CA ILE A 60 6.34 -0.12 18.51
C ILE A 60 6.45 0.08 20.01
N ARG A 61 7.04 -0.89 20.71
CA ARG A 61 7.38 -0.73 22.12
C ARG A 61 8.59 0.17 22.23
N VAL A 62 8.52 1.21 23.09
CA VAL A 62 9.60 2.17 23.27
C VAL A 62 9.69 2.60 24.74
N ASN A 63 10.93 2.79 25.22
CA ASN A 63 11.18 3.59 26.42
C ASN A 63 11.36 5.05 26.00
N GLU A 64 11.69 5.96 26.93
CA GLU A 64 11.84 7.38 26.62
C GLU A 64 12.91 7.67 25.57
N ASN A 65 14.07 7.01 25.66
CA ASN A 65 15.16 7.21 24.71
C ASN A 65 14.80 6.67 23.34
N GLU A 66 14.23 5.47 23.31
CA GLU A 66 13.80 4.82 22.07
C GLU A 66 12.68 5.62 21.41
N ARG A 67 11.78 6.22 22.19
CA ARG A 67 10.70 7.05 21.65
C ARG A 67 11.24 8.19 20.80
N ARG A 68 12.25 8.90 21.29
CA ARG A 68 12.88 10.00 20.53
C ARG A 68 13.48 9.51 19.22
N ASN A 69 14.14 8.36 19.28
CA ASN A 69 14.77 7.78 18.10
C ASN A 69 13.74 7.36 17.04
N VAL A 70 12.65 6.72 17.48
CA VAL A 70 11.58 6.29 16.56
C VAL A 70 10.85 7.49 15.96
N ILE A 71 10.62 8.55 16.75
CA ILE A 71 10.02 9.79 16.24
C ILE A 71 10.93 10.40 15.16
N ALA A 72 12.24 10.44 15.40
CA ALA A 72 13.19 10.97 14.42
C ALA A 72 13.19 10.18 13.13
N ILE A 73 13.17 8.84 13.21
CA ILE A 73 13.08 7.96 12.04
C ILE A 73 11.76 8.23 11.30
N SER A 74 10.67 8.31 12.05
CA SER A 74 9.35 8.58 11.47
C SER A 74 9.33 9.90 10.70
N ASP A 75 9.95 10.93 11.22
CA ASP A 75 10.02 12.24 10.57
C ASP A 75 10.77 12.19 9.25
N VAL A 76 11.86 11.41 9.17
CA VAL A 76 12.63 11.23 7.93
C VAL A 76 11.74 10.65 6.83
N PHE A 77 10.86 9.72 7.18
CA PHE A 77 9.94 9.09 6.24
C PHE A 77 8.61 9.82 6.11
N ARG A 78 8.46 10.99 6.77
CA ARG A 78 7.22 11.76 6.80
C ARG A 78 6.03 10.97 7.34
N GLY A 79 6.32 10.11 8.31
CA GLY A 79 5.30 9.40 9.06
C GLY A 79 4.65 10.31 10.09
N ARG A 80 3.51 9.87 10.61
CA ARG A 80 2.80 10.57 11.67
C ARG A 80 2.74 9.71 12.90
N ILE A 81 2.95 10.31 14.06
CA ILE A 81 2.70 9.64 15.32
C ILE A 81 1.22 9.85 15.66
N VAL A 82 0.46 8.78 15.65
CA VAL A 82 -1.00 8.82 15.83
C VAL A 82 -1.46 8.34 17.20
N ASP A 83 -0.54 7.73 17.96
CA ASP A 83 -0.78 7.35 19.34
C ASP A 83 0.53 7.36 20.12
N VAL A 84 0.50 7.85 21.36
CA VAL A 84 1.64 7.85 22.28
C VAL A 84 1.18 7.26 23.61
N GLY A 85 1.69 6.07 23.92
CA GLY A 85 1.52 5.46 25.24
C GLY A 85 2.76 5.63 26.08
N GLN A 86 2.72 5.16 27.32
CA GLN A 86 3.89 5.21 28.20
C GLN A 86 5.02 4.34 27.68
N GLU A 87 4.70 3.23 27.08
CA GLU A 87 5.67 2.25 26.57
C GLU A 87 5.50 1.91 25.10
N SER A 88 4.77 2.74 24.36
CA SER A 88 4.47 2.45 22.96
C SER A 88 4.23 3.70 22.13
N LEU A 89 4.40 3.55 20.83
CA LEU A 89 4.00 4.52 19.81
C LEU A 89 3.28 3.79 18.70
N ILE A 90 2.34 4.48 18.05
CA ILE A 90 1.82 4.04 16.75
C ILE A 90 2.26 5.06 15.71
N VAL A 91 2.91 4.56 14.67
CA VAL A 91 3.33 5.34 13.51
C VAL A 91 2.42 5.00 12.34
N GLU A 92 1.87 6.04 11.71
CA GLU A 92 1.13 5.95 10.47
C GLU A 92 2.05 6.36 9.32
N LEU A 93 2.19 5.51 8.32
CA LEU A 93 3.05 5.78 7.17
C LEU A 93 2.34 5.41 5.88
N THR A 94 2.39 6.33 4.92
CA THR A 94 1.82 6.14 3.59
C THR A 94 2.94 6.29 2.57
N GLY A 95 2.98 5.41 1.59
CA GLY A 95 3.97 5.49 0.53
C GLY A 95 3.94 4.29 -0.39
N ASN A 96 4.95 4.20 -1.26
CA ASN A 96 5.16 3.03 -2.08
C ASN A 96 5.85 1.93 -1.25
N GLN A 97 5.96 0.75 -1.82
CA GLN A 97 6.51 -0.42 -1.13
C GLN A 97 7.94 -0.17 -0.64
N SER A 98 8.77 0.46 -1.44
CA SER A 98 10.17 0.72 -1.10
C SER A 98 10.30 1.67 0.11
N LYS A 99 9.42 2.66 0.22
CA LYS A 99 9.39 3.56 1.37
C LYS A 99 8.99 2.81 2.65
N LEU A 100 7.95 1.99 2.58
CA LEU A 100 7.47 1.23 3.75
C LEU A 100 8.52 0.22 4.21
N GLU A 101 9.16 -0.49 3.29
CA GLU A 101 10.23 -1.44 3.61
C GLU A 101 11.46 -0.73 4.20
N GLY A 102 11.79 0.45 3.68
CA GLY A 102 12.88 1.26 4.22
C GLY A 102 12.64 1.66 5.68
N PHE A 103 11.42 2.07 5.99
CA PHE A 103 11.04 2.37 7.36
C PHE A 103 11.16 1.15 8.27
N LEU A 104 10.61 0.01 7.85
CA LEU A 104 10.67 -1.23 8.63
C LEU A 104 12.10 -1.68 8.89
N ASN A 105 12.99 -1.50 7.92
CA ASN A 105 14.41 -1.80 8.09
C ASN A 105 15.05 -0.95 9.18
N LEU A 106 14.73 0.33 9.25
CA LEU A 106 15.32 1.22 10.25
C LEU A 106 14.77 0.99 11.65
N VAL A 107 13.58 0.43 11.78
CA VAL A 107 12.99 0.13 13.10
C VAL A 107 13.12 -1.33 13.51
N GLN A 108 13.87 -2.15 12.75
CA GLN A 108 13.96 -3.58 13.07
C GLN A 108 14.69 -3.88 14.38
N GLY A 109 15.46 -2.91 14.92
CA GLY A 109 16.09 -3.03 16.24
C GLY A 109 15.14 -2.80 17.42
N TYR A 110 13.91 -2.39 17.14
CA TYR A 110 12.87 -2.14 18.15
C TYR A 110 11.84 -3.26 18.12
N GLU A 111 11.14 -3.43 19.25
CA GLU A 111 10.09 -4.45 19.32
C GLU A 111 8.82 -3.94 18.64
N ILE A 112 8.44 -4.56 17.54
CA ILE A 112 7.18 -4.28 16.86
C ILE A 112 6.09 -5.11 17.53
N LEU A 113 5.16 -4.43 18.19
CA LEU A 113 4.06 -5.08 18.89
C LEU A 113 2.97 -5.53 17.92
N GLU A 114 2.72 -4.73 16.91
CA GLU A 114 1.63 -4.98 15.96
C GLU A 114 1.88 -4.21 14.68
N LEU A 115 1.52 -4.79 13.56
CA LEU A 115 1.65 -4.19 12.24
C LEU A 115 0.39 -4.45 11.44
N ALA A 116 -0.15 -3.40 10.83
CA ALA A 116 -1.28 -3.51 9.91
C ALA A 116 -0.95 -2.79 8.61
N ARG A 117 -1.28 -3.43 7.49
CA ARG A 117 -1.07 -2.86 6.14
C ARG A 117 -2.35 -3.03 5.34
N THR A 118 -2.67 -2.01 4.53
CA THR A 118 -3.87 -2.04 3.69
C THR A 118 -3.71 -2.86 2.41
N GLY A 119 -2.47 -3.05 1.97
CA GLY A 119 -2.19 -3.46 0.58
C GLY A 119 -2.12 -2.25 -0.32
N VAL A 120 -1.63 -2.45 -1.54
CA VAL A 120 -1.39 -1.38 -2.50
C VAL A 120 -2.68 -1.01 -3.23
N THR A 121 -2.94 0.28 -3.35
CA THR A 121 -3.96 0.82 -4.25
C THR A 121 -3.28 1.79 -5.21
N GLY A 122 -3.88 2.04 -6.36
CA GLY A 122 -3.26 2.93 -7.34
C GLY A 122 -4.19 3.37 -8.44
N LEU A 123 -3.74 4.40 -9.13
CA LEU A 123 -4.44 4.99 -10.28
C LEU A 123 -3.41 5.26 -11.37
N SER A 124 -3.82 5.12 -12.62
CA SER A 124 -2.99 5.60 -13.73
C SER A 124 -2.95 7.12 -13.73
N ARG A 125 -1.82 7.67 -14.19
CA ARG A 125 -1.65 9.12 -14.31
C ARG A 125 -2.46 9.66 -15.47
N GLY A 126 -2.76 10.96 -15.42
CA GLY A 126 -3.48 11.65 -16.48
C GLY A 126 -4.98 11.38 -16.45
N VAL A 127 -5.61 11.46 -17.61
CA VAL A 127 -7.07 11.36 -17.75
C VAL A 127 -7.57 9.94 -17.99
N HIS A 128 -6.68 8.96 -18.10
CA HIS A 128 -7.04 7.58 -18.37
C HIS A 128 -7.77 6.95 -17.18
N ASP A 129 -8.84 6.25 -17.46
CA ASP A 129 -9.71 5.66 -16.45
C ASP A 129 -10.12 4.28 -16.91
N VAL A 130 -10.07 3.31 -16.04
CA VAL A 130 -10.50 1.94 -16.33
C VAL A 130 -11.96 1.85 -16.73
N ARG A 131 -12.81 2.82 -16.29
CA ARG A 131 -14.22 2.85 -16.66
C ARG A 131 -14.47 2.99 -18.17
N TYR A 132 -13.52 3.54 -18.89
CA TYR A 132 -13.68 3.89 -20.30
C TYR A 132 -12.97 2.93 -21.24
N LEU A 133 -12.63 1.76 -20.77
CA LEU A 133 -12.04 0.71 -21.59
C LEU A 133 -13.12 -0.19 -22.20
N ASP A 134 -14.01 0.41 -22.92
CA ASP A 134 -15.10 -0.34 -23.58
C ASP A 134 -14.66 -0.94 -24.91
#